data_0b72763622ca63c087514a2f22b674b4
#
_entry.id   0b72763622ca63c087514a2f22b674b4
#
_cell.length_a   1.000
_cell.length_b   1.000
_cell.length_c   1.000
_cell.angle_alpha   90.00
_cell.angle_beta   90.00
_cell.angle_gamma   90.00
#
_symmetry.space_group_name_H-M   'P 1'
#
loop_
_entity.id
_entity.type
_entity.pdbx_description
1 polymer ?
#
loop_
_entity_poly.entity_id
_entity_poly.type
_entity_poly.pdbx_seq_one_letter_code
_entity_poly.pdbx_strand_id
1 'polypeptide(L)'
;MLEKLPPTREQNSYGVRPRRVEKLKKPSLAKFVKRSPQQKRTQLKYGNLLKLAIILLLLNWLISLPFQARRRNPPEIKVSPSTTLQKKAPPAPPPPMPTDGFYYNVSTLPPWKTDANLQTIVDEAVALAKTQGFPIEDLSISLVDVKNPDQHLHAGYQNQILRFPASVAKLYWLVTFYGAVAKGMITNESKFDEQLRQMMAISSNDAASRVLDAVTGTKSGKMLAGKALEEWLTKRQTVNLFYRRAGYTDVHVSTKNYPIYYLRQEGPVGRDRQMRDPVTKKFISNKVTTDQTARLMYEIYTRRSISRQASTRMAYLLTRDLNPQVWKKDPTNGVGGFLGESLPTNIYFGSKVGYTSKSRQEVAFIRTLDDKAIYVLTVFGTDRAYANSEKIFPALSRLIYDRMVARGNTP
;
A
#
# COMPACT_ATOMS: atom_id res chain seq x y z
N MET A 1 -8.44 -28.30 8.99
CA MET A 1 -8.99 -28.60 7.67
C MET A 1 -9.14 -27.30 6.88
N LEU A 2 -8.27 -27.08 5.93
CA LEU A 2 -8.41 -25.97 4.98
C LEU A 2 -9.43 -26.42 3.93
N GLU A 3 -10.67 -25.99 4.05
CA GLU A 3 -11.70 -26.24 3.05
C GLU A 3 -11.35 -25.60 1.71
N LYS A 4 -11.76 -26.24 0.63
CA LYS A 4 -11.48 -25.84 -0.76
C LYS A 4 -11.72 -24.34 -0.98
N LEU A 5 -10.72 -23.64 -1.49
CA LEU A 5 -10.87 -22.30 -2.02
C LEU A 5 -11.82 -22.34 -3.24
N PRO A 6 -12.57 -21.27 -3.53
CA PRO A 6 -13.46 -21.26 -4.68
C PRO A 6 -12.67 -21.51 -5.96
N PRO A 7 -13.28 -22.19 -6.95
CA PRO A 7 -12.64 -22.49 -8.23
C PRO A 7 -12.26 -21.19 -8.98
N THR A 8 -11.23 -21.28 -9.77
CA THR A 8 -10.88 -20.28 -10.78
C THR A 8 -12.08 -20.07 -11.69
N ARG A 9 -12.34 -18.84 -12.02
CA ARG A 9 -13.48 -18.31 -12.75
C ARG A 9 -13.73 -19.09 -14.07
N GLU A 10 -14.67 -20.03 -14.07
CA GLU A 10 -15.27 -20.51 -15.31
C GLU A 10 -16.10 -19.40 -15.95
N GLN A 11 -15.89 -19.19 -17.24
CA GLN A 11 -16.58 -18.19 -18.04
C GLN A 11 -18.05 -18.57 -18.18
N ASN A 12 -18.94 -17.92 -17.47
CA ASN A 12 -20.35 -17.89 -17.83
C ASN A 12 -20.55 -16.91 -18.97
N SER A 13 -20.65 -17.45 -20.18
CA SER A 13 -21.05 -16.76 -21.40
C SER A 13 -22.55 -16.37 -21.32
N TYR A 14 -22.84 -15.17 -20.86
CA TYR A 14 -24.15 -14.59 -21.13
C TYR A 14 -24.14 -13.97 -22.53
N GLY A 15 -24.92 -14.60 -23.44
CA GLY A 15 -25.12 -14.12 -24.79
C GLY A 15 -25.78 -12.74 -24.80
N VAL A 16 -25.01 -11.74 -25.18
CA VAL A 16 -25.53 -10.41 -25.52
C VAL A 16 -25.76 -10.39 -27.03
N ARG A 17 -27.03 -10.28 -27.45
CA ARG A 17 -27.38 -10.04 -28.84
C ARG A 17 -26.77 -8.74 -29.34
N PRO A 18 -26.22 -8.68 -30.56
CA PRO A 18 -25.59 -7.48 -31.09
C PRO A 18 -26.68 -6.44 -31.45
N ARG A 19 -26.59 -5.25 -30.87
CA ARG A 19 -27.32 -4.07 -31.36
C ARG A 19 -26.67 -3.55 -32.65
N ARG A 20 -27.51 -3.35 -33.66
CA ARG A 20 -27.24 -2.80 -34.99
C ARG A 20 -26.45 -1.48 -34.87
N VAL A 21 -25.25 -1.44 -35.44
CA VAL A 21 -24.45 -0.21 -35.54
C VAL A 21 -24.91 0.58 -36.76
N GLU A 22 -25.47 1.74 -36.54
CA GLU A 22 -25.72 2.74 -37.59
C GLU A 22 -24.41 3.37 -38.05
N LYS A 23 -24.19 3.35 -39.36
CA LYS A 23 -23.03 3.93 -40.04
C LYS A 23 -23.08 5.46 -39.98
N LEU A 24 -22.25 6.08 -39.17
CA LEU A 24 -21.99 7.51 -39.24
C LEU A 24 -20.99 7.79 -40.37
N LYS A 25 -21.37 8.69 -41.29
CA LYS A 25 -20.62 9.16 -42.47
C LYS A 25 -19.36 9.92 -42.03
N LYS A 26 -18.25 9.60 -42.69
CA LYS A 26 -16.98 10.35 -42.56
C LYS A 26 -17.08 11.72 -43.23
N PRO A 27 -16.62 12.82 -42.65
CA PRO A 27 -16.38 14.06 -43.35
C PRO A 27 -15.07 14.03 -44.11
N SER A 28 -15.07 14.60 -45.30
CA SER A 28 -13.98 14.65 -46.27
C SER A 28 -12.84 15.53 -45.85
N LEU A 29 -11.61 15.04 -46.12
CA LEU A 29 -10.35 15.79 -46.02
C LEU A 29 -10.30 16.87 -47.10
N ALA A 30 -10.33 18.13 -46.70
CA ALA A 30 -9.94 19.26 -47.57
C ALA A 30 -8.53 19.74 -47.20
N LYS A 31 -7.72 19.77 -48.23
CA LYS A 31 -6.36 20.26 -48.43
C LYS A 31 -5.92 21.42 -47.51
N PHE A 32 -4.82 21.25 -46.77
CA PHE A 32 -3.98 22.38 -46.40
C PHE A 32 -2.52 22.20 -46.91
N VAL A 33 -2.16 23.19 -47.68
CA VAL A 33 -0.88 23.34 -48.42
C VAL A 33 0.26 23.56 -47.46
N LYS A 34 1.36 22.82 -47.65
CA LYS A 34 2.64 23.01 -47.00
C LYS A 34 3.23 24.39 -47.35
N ARG A 35 3.63 25.16 -46.34
CA ARG A 35 4.70 26.15 -46.43
C ARG A 35 5.75 25.85 -45.37
N SER A 36 6.98 25.60 -45.79
CA SER A 36 8.17 25.45 -44.98
C SER A 36 8.66 26.80 -44.44
N PRO A 37 9.19 26.88 -43.23
CA PRO A 37 10.09 27.94 -42.83
C PRO A 37 11.50 27.39 -42.57
N GLN A 38 12.30 27.35 -43.59
CA GLN A 38 13.75 27.52 -43.42
C GLN A 38 14.03 29.03 -43.31
N GLN A 39 14.93 29.39 -42.43
CA GLN A 39 15.49 30.71 -42.09
C GLN A 39 14.89 31.35 -40.82
N LYS A 40 15.43 30.91 -39.66
CA LYS A 40 15.74 31.73 -38.47
C LYS A 40 16.47 30.86 -37.42
N ARG A 41 17.66 30.39 -37.77
CA ARG A 41 18.63 29.80 -36.86
C ARG A 41 19.99 30.39 -37.19
N THR A 42 20.39 31.43 -36.48
CA THR A 42 21.84 31.78 -36.32
C THR A 42 22.11 32.97 -35.39
N GLN A 43 21.21 33.46 -34.55
CA GLN A 43 21.62 34.56 -33.65
C GLN A 43 21.35 34.34 -32.14
N LEU A 44 21.02 33.12 -31.69
CA LEU A 44 20.71 32.88 -30.26
C LEU A 44 21.75 32.00 -29.53
N LYS A 45 22.90 31.69 -30.13
CA LYS A 45 23.90 30.80 -29.51
C LYS A 45 25.07 31.45 -28.78
N TYR A 46 25.33 32.75 -28.97
CA TYR A 46 26.50 33.40 -28.35
C TYR A 46 26.19 34.13 -27.02
N GLY A 47 24.96 34.54 -26.76
CA GLY A 47 24.58 35.22 -25.52
C GLY A 47 24.54 34.31 -24.28
N ASN A 48 24.25 33.04 -24.45
CA ASN A 48 24.15 32.11 -23.32
C ASN A 48 25.50 31.49 -22.93
N LEU A 49 26.44 31.39 -23.86
CA LEU A 49 27.81 30.92 -23.57
C LEU A 49 28.60 31.94 -22.75
N LEU A 50 28.39 33.23 -23.01
CA LEU A 50 29.05 34.30 -22.24
C LEU A 50 28.54 34.37 -20.80
N LYS A 51 27.23 34.16 -20.57
CA LYS A 51 26.64 34.10 -19.22
C LYS A 51 27.12 32.89 -18.41
N LEU A 52 27.30 31.74 -19.08
CA LEU A 52 27.81 30.54 -18.42
C LEU A 52 29.31 30.70 -18.02
N ALA A 53 30.12 31.35 -18.86
CA ALA A 53 31.51 31.62 -18.55
C ALA A 53 31.69 32.59 -17.36
N ILE A 54 30.82 33.61 -17.24
CA ILE A 54 30.86 34.57 -16.11
C ILE A 54 30.45 33.88 -14.81
N ILE A 55 29.48 32.99 -14.83
CA ILE A 55 29.03 32.22 -13.63
C ILE A 55 30.15 31.28 -13.15
N LEU A 56 30.87 30.63 -14.08
CA LEU A 56 31.97 29.74 -13.72
C LEU A 56 33.19 30.50 -13.17
N LEU A 57 33.46 31.72 -13.65
CA LEU A 57 34.51 32.58 -13.12
C LEU A 57 34.20 33.13 -11.73
N LEU A 58 32.93 33.46 -11.44
CA LEU A 58 32.50 33.91 -10.12
C LEU A 58 32.51 32.73 -9.09
N LEU A 59 32.18 31.53 -9.49
CA LEU A 59 32.29 30.33 -8.65
C LEU A 59 33.75 29.98 -8.29
N ASN A 60 34.71 30.13 -9.23
CA ASN A 60 36.11 29.92 -8.95
C ASN A 60 36.70 30.98 -8.02
N TRP A 61 36.21 32.23 -8.09
CA TRP A 61 36.67 33.32 -7.21
C TRP A 61 36.19 33.10 -5.76
N LEU A 62 35.02 32.53 -5.55
CA LEU A 62 34.48 32.19 -4.21
C LEU A 62 35.20 31.00 -3.52
N ILE A 63 35.86 30.14 -4.30
CA ILE A 63 36.62 28.98 -3.79
C ILE A 63 38.06 29.36 -3.39
N SER A 64 38.57 30.52 -3.83
CA SER A 64 39.97 30.94 -3.62
C SER A 64 40.19 31.86 -2.43
N LEU A 65 39.21 32.08 -1.56
CA LEU A 65 39.41 32.86 -0.32
C LEU A 65 40.13 31.98 0.72
N PRO A 66 41.27 32.42 1.28
CA PRO A 66 41.97 31.63 2.29
C PRO A 66 41.16 31.57 3.58
N PHE A 67 40.82 30.35 3.97
CA PHE A 67 40.14 30.04 5.23
C PHE A 67 41.18 30.21 6.39
N GLN A 68 41.29 31.40 6.95
CA GLN A 68 42.07 31.59 8.17
C GLN A 68 41.27 31.01 9.34
N ALA A 69 41.66 29.78 9.75
CA ALA A 69 41.15 29.14 10.93
C ALA A 69 41.63 29.90 12.18
N ARG A 70 40.82 30.80 12.73
CA ARG A 70 40.99 31.28 14.11
C ARG A 70 40.74 30.11 15.06
N ARG A 71 41.82 29.56 15.63
CA ARG A 71 41.74 28.67 16.79
C ARG A 71 41.09 29.45 17.94
N ARG A 72 39.86 29.21 18.24
CA ARG A 72 39.22 29.55 19.51
C ARG A 72 39.40 28.36 20.44
N ASN A 73 40.05 28.58 21.58
CA ASN A 73 40.07 27.61 22.66
C ASN A 73 38.64 27.26 23.10
N PRO A 74 38.33 25.98 23.34
CA PRO A 74 37.01 25.58 23.82
C PRO A 74 36.76 26.22 25.19
N PRO A 75 35.56 26.72 25.47
CA PRO A 75 35.20 27.23 26.79
C PRO A 75 35.18 26.06 27.78
N GLU A 76 35.78 26.31 28.97
CA GLU A 76 35.67 25.42 30.13
C GLU A 76 34.20 25.14 30.46
N ILE A 77 33.79 23.90 30.35
CA ILE A 77 32.47 23.45 30.78
C ILE A 77 32.50 23.33 32.31
N LYS A 78 31.95 24.34 33.00
CA LYS A 78 31.62 24.19 34.43
C LYS A 78 30.51 23.15 34.52
N VAL A 79 30.83 21.98 35.05
CA VAL A 79 29.87 20.93 35.36
C VAL A 79 29.01 21.41 36.53
N SER A 80 27.79 21.80 36.27
CA SER A 80 26.78 22.01 37.31
C SER A 80 26.28 20.65 37.81
N PRO A 81 25.96 20.52 39.09
CA PRO A 81 25.61 19.23 39.68
C PRO A 81 24.29 18.70 39.09
N SER A 82 24.30 17.40 38.86
CA SER A 82 23.23 16.51 38.41
C SER A 82 21.81 17.04 38.61
N THR A 83 21.16 17.45 37.53
CA THR A 83 19.71 17.50 37.49
C THR A 83 19.21 16.05 37.41
N THR A 84 18.60 15.58 38.46
CA THR A 84 17.92 14.29 38.55
C THR A 84 17.02 14.14 37.35
N LEU A 85 17.28 13.16 36.46
CA LEU A 85 16.42 12.76 35.37
C LEU A 85 15.06 12.40 35.96
N GLN A 86 14.12 13.33 35.93
CA GLN A 86 12.72 13.01 36.19
C GLN A 86 12.29 11.96 35.18
N LYS A 87 12.10 10.74 35.65
CA LYS A 87 11.52 9.62 34.93
C LYS A 87 10.17 10.09 34.40
N LYS A 88 10.12 10.40 33.09
CA LYS A 88 8.90 10.81 32.41
C LYS A 88 7.82 9.80 32.73
N ALA A 89 6.74 10.24 33.37
CA ALA A 89 5.63 9.38 33.74
C ALA A 89 5.17 8.64 32.45
N PRO A 90 4.80 7.35 32.56
CA PRO A 90 4.26 6.63 31.42
C PRO A 90 3.05 7.40 30.89
N PRO A 91 2.86 7.44 29.56
CA PRO A 91 1.71 8.13 28.96
C PRO A 91 0.44 7.59 29.62
N ALA A 92 -0.48 8.50 29.97
CA ALA A 92 -1.75 8.14 30.56
C ALA A 92 -2.43 7.06 29.71
N PRO A 93 -3.07 6.05 30.32
CA PRO A 93 -3.80 5.03 29.59
C PRO A 93 -4.83 5.71 28.67
N PRO A 94 -5.00 5.22 27.44
CA PRO A 94 -5.99 5.80 26.53
C PRO A 94 -7.37 5.80 27.21
N PRO A 95 -8.21 6.82 26.96
CA PRO A 95 -9.55 6.88 27.55
C PRO A 95 -10.32 5.59 27.24
N PRO A 96 -11.21 5.14 28.15
CA PRO A 96 -12.01 3.96 27.94
C PRO A 96 -12.75 4.08 26.60
N MET A 97 -12.61 3.07 25.75
CA MET A 97 -13.22 3.08 24.43
C MET A 97 -14.74 2.93 24.54
N PRO A 98 -15.53 3.63 23.71
CA PRO A 98 -16.96 3.41 23.63
C PRO A 98 -17.27 1.93 23.43
N THR A 99 -18.22 1.40 24.18
CA THR A 99 -18.59 -0.03 24.16
C THR A 99 -19.37 -0.45 22.91
N ASP A 100 -19.84 0.48 22.12
CA ASP A 100 -20.81 0.34 21.04
C ASP A 100 -20.20 0.26 19.62
N GLY A 101 -18.90 0.19 19.48
CA GLY A 101 -18.25 0.04 18.18
C GLY A 101 -18.33 -1.40 17.65
N PHE A 102 -18.27 -1.56 16.34
CA PHE A 102 -18.02 -2.86 15.73
C PHE A 102 -16.58 -3.32 16.03
N TYR A 103 -16.38 -4.61 16.17
CA TYR A 103 -15.08 -5.18 16.49
C TYR A 103 -14.73 -6.35 15.59
N TYR A 104 -13.46 -6.59 15.53
CA TYR A 104 -12.87 -7.68 14.81
C TYR A 104 -13.14 -9.00 15.54
N ASN A 105 -13.25 -10.11 14.78
CA ASN A 105 -13.49 -11.41 15.36
C ASN A 105 -12.31 -11.94 16.18
N VAL A 106 -11.08 -11.57 15.82
CA VAL A 106 -9.84 -12.01 16.49
C VAL A 106 -9.21 -10.83 17.22
N SER A 107 -9.04 -10.97 18.53
CA SER A 107 -8.42 -9.96 19.40
C SER A 107 -6.98 -10.30 19.80
N THR A 108 -6.53 -11.52 19.49
CA THR A 108 -5.20 -12.02 19.84
C THR A 108 -4.27 -12.08 18.63
N LEU A 109 -2.99 -11.90 18.87
CA LEU A 109 -1.97 -12.10 17.85
C LEU A 109 -1.98 -13.55 17.37
N PRO A 110 -1.72 -13.81 16.08
CA PRO A 110 -1.48 -15.16 15.60
C PRO A 110 -0.30 -15.81 16.35
N PRO A 111 -0.36 -17.09 16.71
CA PRO A 111 0.72 -17.78 17.40
C PRO A 111 1.85 -18.17 16.42
N TRP A 112 2.37 -17.18 15.70
CA TRP A 112 3.48 -17.40 14.78
C TRP A 112 4.77 -17.64 15.53
N LYS A 113 5.57 -18.59 15.05
CA LYS A 113 6.92 -18.83 15.54
C LYS A 113 7.93 -18.31 14.51
N THR A 114 8.98 -17.66 15.01
CA THR A 114 10.10 -17.27 14.16
C THR A 114 10.80 -18.55 13.66
N ASP A 115 11.20 -18.57 12.39
CA ASP A 115 11.86 -19.71 11.76
C ASP A 115 13.11 -19.26 11.02
N ALA A 116 14.26 -19.89 11.36
CA ALA A 116 15.54 -19.53 10.80
C ALA A 116 15.65 -19.81 9.29
N ASN A 117 15.00 -20.89 8.82
CA ASN A 117 15.01 -21.22 7.38
C ASN A 117 14.18 -20.22 6.57
N LEU A 118 13.03 -19.77 7.12
CA LEU A 118 12.28 -18.68 6.50
C LEU A 118 13.07 -17.38 6.53
N GLN A 119 13.81 -17.10 7.61
CA GLN A 119 14.64 -15.92 7.69
C GLN A 119 15.73 -15.94 6.62
N THR A 120 16.36 -17.07 6.35
CA THR A 120 17.31 -17.22 5.24
C THR A 120 16.70 -16.84 3.90
N ILE A 121 15.45 -17.25 3.63
CA ILE A 121 14.72 -16.88 2.39
C ILE A 121 14.51 -15.35 2.30
N VAL A 122 14.13 -14.72 3.41
CA VAL A 122 13.97 -13.26 3.47
C VAL A 122 15.30 -12.56 3.26
N ASP A 123 16.38 -13.04 3.89
CA ASP A 123 17.73 -12.47 3.77
C ASP A 123 18.28 -12.58 2.34
N GLU A 124 18.03 -13.71 1.65
CA GLU A 124 18.34 -13.88 0.22
C GLU A 124 17.58 -12.87 -0.65
N ALA A 125 16.30 -12.61 -0.35
CA ALA A 125 15.51 -11.63 -1.07
C ALA A 125 16.04 -10.19 -0.85
N VAL A 126 16.45 -9.86 0.36
CA VAL A 126 17.10 -8.56 0.69
C VAL A 126 18.45 -8.44 -0.03
N ALA A 127 19.26 -9.51 -0.03
CA ALA A 127 20.54 -9.55 -0.74
C ALA A 127 20.35 -9.36 -2.25
N LEU A 128 19.31 -9.96 -2.85
CA LEU A 128 18.96 -9.76 -4.25
C LEU A 128 18.64 -8.28 -4.54
N ALA A 129 17.81 -7.65 -3.70
CA ALA A 129 17.49 -6.23 -3.87
C ALA A 129 18.75 -5.36 -3.77
N LYS A 130 19.60 -5.61 -2.78
CA LYS A 130 20.88 -4.91 -2.59
C LYS A 130 21.81 -5.07 -3.79
N THR A 131 21.99 -6.29 -4.28
CA THR A 131 22.85 -6.59 -5.43
C THR A 131 22.37 -5.92 -6.71
N GLN A 132 21.05 -5.73 -6.85
CA GLN A 132 20.46 -4.98 -7.96
C GLN A 132 20.44 -3.46 -7.74
N GLY A 133 21.07 -2.95 -6.68
CA GLY A 133 21.23 -1.53 -6.41
C GLY A 133 20.02 -0.83 -5.79
N PHE A 134 19.08 -1.59 -5.21
CA PHE A 134 17.92 -1.00 -4.52
C PHE A 134 18.26 -0.61 -3.07
N PRO A 135 17.73 0.54 -2.57
CA PRO A 135 17.92 0.96 -1.19
C PRO A 135 17.19 0.04 -0.22
N ILE A 136 17.93 -0.83 0.47
CA ILE A 136 17.34 -1.81 1.38
C ILE A 136 16.79 -1.19 2.66
N GLU A 137 17.24 -0.01 3.05
CA GLU A 137 16.68 0.80 4.14
C GLU A 137 15.22 1.19 3.91
N ASP A 138 14.80 1.29 2.65
CA ASP A 138 13.44 1.58 2.22
C ASP A 138 12.61 0.34 1.89
N LEU A 139 13.17 -0.86 2.10
CA LEU A 139 12.50 -2.14 1.91
C LEU A 139 11.97 -2.66 3.25
N SER A 140 10.79 -3.25 3.24
CA SER A 140 10.26 -4.09 4.32
C SER A 140 9.62 -5.34 3.74
N ILE A 141 9.88 -6.48 4.37
CA ILE A 141 9.35 -7.80 3.96
C ILE A 141 8.77 -8.50 5.18
N SER A 142 7.61 -9.14 5.03
CA SER A 142 7.10 -10.16 5.95
C SER A 142 6.72 -11.40 5.15
N LEU A 143 7.18 -12.56 5.61
CA LEU A 143 6.91 -13.87 5.04
C LEU A 143 6.30 -14.76 6.11
N VAL A 144 5.13 -15.34 5.85
CA VAL A 144 4.40 -16.22 6.77
C VAL A 144 4.11 -17.54 6.07
N ASP A 145 4.70 -18.64 6.52
CA ASP A 145 4.37 -19.99 6.08
C ASP A 145 3.13 -20.48 6.84
N VAL A 146 2.08 -20.82 6.10
CA VAL A 146 0.80 -21.30 6.63
C VAL A 146 0.45 -22.71 6.16
N LYS A 147 1.44 -23.45 5.64
CA LYS A 147 1.28 -24.82 5.14
C LYS A 147 0.83 -25.77 6.25
N ASN A 148 1.46 -25.70 7.43
CA ASN A 148 1.08 -26.52 8.57
C ASN A 148 -0.02 -25.77 9.36
N PRO A 149 -1.25 -26.34 9.46
CA PRO A 149 -2.36 -25.69 10.17
C PRO A 149 -2.12 -25.53 11.68
N ASP A 150 -1.25 -26.38 12.27
CA ASP A 150 -0.97 -26.38 13.71
C ASP A 150 0.22 -25.49 14.08
N GLN A 151 1.05 -25.11 13.10
CA GLN A 151 2.26 -24.34 13.35
C GLN A 151 2.54 -23.39 12.18
N HIS A 152 2.17 -22.14 12.31
CA HIS A 152 2.52 -21.11 11.34
C HIS A 152 3.87 -20.49 11.68
N LEU A 153 4.71 -20.32 10.67
CA LEU A 153 6.06 -19.80 10.81
C LEU A 153 6.19 -18.42 10.18
N HIS A 154 7.05 -17.58 10.72
CA HIS A 154 7.21 -16.20 10.31
C HIS A 154 8.67 -15.79 10.24
N ALA A 155 9.00 -14.96 9.25
CA ALA A 155 10.25 -14.24 9.12
C ALA A 155 10.01 -12.83 8.54
N GLY A 156 10.94 -11.91 8.74
CA GLY A 156 10.80 -10.58 8.22
C GLY A 156 12.08 -9.76 8.17
N TYR A 157 12.03 -8.70 7.36
CA TYR A 157 13.08 -7.67 7.29
C TYR A 157 12.44 -6.29 7.44
N GLN A 158 12.88 -5.52 8.43
CA GLN A 158 12.29 -4.22 8.77
C GLN A 158 10.75 -4.23 8.84
N ASN A 159 10.18 -5.39 9.18
CA ASN A 159 8.76 -5.70 9.10
C ASN A 159 7.90 -4.94 10.12
N GLN A 160 8.53 -4.36 11.17
CA GLN A 160 7.89 -3.52 12.18
C GLN A 160 7.97 -2.01 11.87
N ILE A 161 8.66 -1.61 10.80
CA ILE A 161 8.76 -0.19 10.43
C ILE A 161 7.45 0.28 9.81
N LEU A 162 6.90 1.38 10.35
CA LEU A 162 5.71 2.05 9.80
C LEU A 162 6.03 2.67 8.44
N ARG A 163 5.38 2.16 7.39
CA ARG A 163 5.53 2.65 6.02
C ARG A 163 4.20 3.13 5.45
N PHE A 164 4.27 4.01 4.45
CA PHE A 164 3.08 4.43 3.69
C PHE A 164 2.58 3.27 2.81
N PRO A 165 1.34 2.79 3.02
CA PRO A 165 0.85 1.58 2.34
C PRO A 165 0.31 1.84 0.92
N ALA A 166 0.22 3.08 0.47
CA ALA A 166 -0.51 3.45 -0.75
C ALA A 166 -1.90 2.77 -0.79
N SER A 167 -2.25 2.10 -1.88
CA SER A 167 -3.55 1.43 -2.01
C SER A 167 -3.68 0.11 -1.24
N VAL A 168 -2.64 -0.38 -0.58
CA VAL A 168 -2.78 -1.52 0.36
C VAL A 168 -3.67 -1.15 1.55
N ALA A 169 -3.80 0.15 1.90
CA ALA A 169 -4.77 0.64 2.88
C ALA A 169 -6.22 0.18 2.60
N LYS A 170 -6.57 -0.06 1.33
CA LYS A 170 -7.90 -0.52 0.93
C LYS A 170 -8.23 -1.93 1.42
N LEU A 171 -7.22 -2.77 1.67
CA LEU A 171 -7.41 -4.07 2.31
C LEU A 171 -7.98 -3.91 3.71
N TYR A 172 -7.48 -2.94 4.46
CA TYR A 172 -7.99 -2.63 5.80
C TYR A 172 -9.44 -2.11 5.73
N TRP A 173 -9.76 -1.27 4.76
CA TRP A 173 -11.14 -0.77 4.59
C TRP A 173 -12.11 -1.87 4.16
N LEU A 174 -11.65 -2.86 3.38
CA LEU A 174 -12.43 -4.03 3.02
C LEU A 174 -12.83 -4.83 4.27
N VAL A 175 -11.87 -5.12 5.14
CA VAL A 175 -12.13 -5.88 6.38
C VAL A 175 -13.03 -5.07 7.33
N THR A 176 -12.78 -3.77 7.47
CA THR A 176 -13.62 -2.88 8.28
C THR A 176 -15.06 -2.83 7.76
N PHE A 177 -15.25 -2.85 6.43
CA PHE A 177 -16.56 -2.90 5.81
C PHE A 177 -17.35 -4.16 6.25
N TYR A 178 -16.71 -5.32 6.14
CA TYR A 178 -17.35 -6.57 6.58
C TYR A 178 -17.59 -6.62 8.12
N GLY A 179 -16.73 -5.98 8.90
CA GLY A 179 -16.97 -5.76 10.32
C GLY A 179 -18.22 -4.92 10.57
N ALA A 180 -18.43 -3.87 9.79
CA ALA A 180 -19.63 -3.03 9.88
C ALA A 180 -20.89 -3.76 9.42
N VAL A 181 -20.81 -4.61 8.39
CA VAL A 181 -21.92 -5.49 7.97
C VAL A 181 -22.27 -6.48 9.07
N ALA A 182 -21.29 -7.17 9.67
CA ALA A 182 -21.51 -8.14 10.73
C ALA A 182 -22.17 -7.53 11.99
N LYS A 183 -22.00 -6.22 12.21
CA LYS A 183 -22.63 -5.47 13.31
C LYS A 183 -23.94 -4.80 12.93
N GLY A 184 -24.43 -4.99 11.71
CA GLY A 184 -25.66 -4.36 11.24
C GLY A 184 -25.57 -2.85 11.02
N MET A 185 -24.35 -2.27 11.05
CA MET A 185 -24.14 -0.85 10.74
C MET A 185 -24.32 -0.57 9.25
N ILE A 186 -24.02 -1.57 8.42
CA ILE A 186 -24.32 -1.60 6.98
C ILE A 186 -25.31 -2.73 6.75
N THR A 187 -26.59 -2.40 6.56
CA THR A 187 -27.69 -3.37 6.44
C THR A 187 -27.88 -3.88 5.02
N ASN A 188 -27.32 -3.24 4.01
CA ASN A 188 -27.44 -3.63 2.62
C ASN A 188 -26.05 -3.71 1.97
N GLU A 189 -25.42 -4.88 2.13
CA GLU A 189 -24.09 -5.18 1.57
C GLU A 189 -24.08 -5.07 0.06
N SER A 190 -25.13 -5.57 -0.62
CA SER A 190 -25.19 -5.63 -2.10
C SER A 190 -25.11 -4.27 -2.79
N LYS A 191 -25.52 -3.20 -2.11
CA LYS A 191 -25.32 -1.82 -2.63
C LYS A 191 -23.87 -1.45 -2.83
N PHE A 192 -22.93 -2.17 -2.20
CA PHE A 192 -21.50 -1.91 -2.27
C PHE A 192 -20.74 -2.92 -3.13
N ASP A 193 -21.40 -3.93 -3.72
CA ASP A 193 -20.73 -4.98 -4.50
C ASP A 193 -19.80 -4.40 -5.57
N GLU A 194 -20.28 -3.43 -6.34
CA GLU A 194 -19.48 -2.79 -7.39
C GLU A 194 -18.33 -1.96 -6.80
N GLN A 195 -18.56 -1.22 -5.72
CA GLN A 195 -17.51 -0.46 -5.06
C GLN A 195 -16.42 -1.38 -4.48
N LEU A 196 -16.79 -2.49 -3.85
CA LEU A 196 -15.84 -3.46 -3.31
C LEU A 196 -15.03 -4.11 -4.44
N ARG A 197 -15.70 -4.49 -5.53
CA ARG A 197 -15.05 -5.05 -6.71
C ARG A 197 -14.05 -4.06 -7.32
N GLN A 198 -14.45 -2.82 -7.58
CA GLN A 198 -13.57 -1.78 -8.15
C GLN A 198 -12.42 -1.42 -7.20
N MET A 199 -12.70 -1.33 -5.90
CA MET A 199 -11.69 -1.04 -4.88
C MET A 199 -10.60 -2.12 -4.84
N MET A 200 -10.95 -3.40 -5.00
CA MET A 200 -9.99 -4.50 -4.97
C MET A 200 -9.38 -4.80 -6.35
N ALA A 201 -10.19 -4.92 -7.40
CA ALA A 201 -9.71 -5.34 -8.72
C ALA A 201 -8.82 -4.29 -9.38
N ILE A 202 -9.32 -3.06 -9.52
CA ILE A 202 -8.62 -1.96 -10.22
C ILE A 202 -8.11 -0.87 -9.29
N SER A 203 -8.21 -1.12 -7.98
CA SER A 203 -7.72 -0.17 -6.96
C SER A 203 -8.35 1.23 -7.02
N SER A 204 -9.62 1.35 -7.45
CA SER A 204 -10.34 2.63 -7.57
C SER A 204 -10.34 3.42 -6.25
N ASN A 205 -9.88 4.67 -6.31
CA ASN A 205 -9.93 5.60 -5.17
C ASN A 205 -11.35 6.14 -4.96
N ASP A 206 -12.13 6.27 -6.01
CA ASP A 206 -13.53 6.69 -5.94
C ASP A 206 -14.37 5.67 -5.16
N ALA A 207 -14.24 4.40 -5.50
CA ALA A 207 -14.90 3.32 -4.80
C ALA A 207 -14.43 3.23 -3.33
N ALA A 208 -13.11 3.30 -3.11
CA ALA A 208 -12.51 3.29 -1.78
C ALA A 208 -12.98 4.46 -0.89
N SER A 209 -13.11 5.66 -1.47
CA SER A 209 -13.65 6.83 -0.78
C SER A 209 -15.08 6.60 -0.28
N ARG A 210 -15.93 6.01 -1.13
CA ARG A 210 -17.33 5.69 -0.75
C ARG A 210 -17.39 4.62 0.33
N VAL A 211 -16.55 3.58 0.25
CA VAL A 211 -16.47 2.53 1.27
C VAL A 211 -16.00 3.11 2.61
N LEU A 212 -14.92 3.91 2.62
CA LEU A 212 -14.42 4.53 3.85
C LEU A 212 -15.47 5.49 4.46
N ASP A 213 -16.17 6.25 3.63
CA ASP A 213 -17.24 7.14 4.11
C ASP A 213 -18.39 6.35 4.73
N ALA A 214 -18.77 5.21 4.14
CA ALA A 214 -19.83 4.35 4.67
C ALA A 214 -19.47 3.74 6.03
N VAL A 215 -18.26 3.16 6.16
CA VAL A 215 -17.83 2.50 7.41
C VAL A 215 -17.58 3.48 8.55
N THR A 216 -17.29 4.75 8.24
CA THR A 216 -17.04 5.78 9.26
C THR A 216 -18.21 6.72 9.49
N GLY A 217 -19.28 6.62 8.68
CA GLY A 217 -20.40 7.57 8.73
C GLY A 217 -19.98 9.02 8.46
N THR A 218 -18.90 9.23 7.68
CA THR A 218 -18.38 10.55 7.34
C THR A 218 -18.46 10.82 5.84
N LYS A 219 -18.28 12.09 5.45
CA LYS A 219 -18.17 12.50 4.04
C LYS A 219 -17.12 13.60 3.92
N SER A 220 -16.45 13.68 2.76
CA SER A 220 -15.66 14.84 2.38
C SER A 220 -16.56 16.08 2.22
N GLY A 221 -15.99 17.27 2.36
CA GLY A 221 -16.74 18.52 2.21
C GLY A 221 -15.97 19.74 2.73
N LYS A 222 -16.68 20.87 2.92
CA LYS A 222 -16.10 22.10 3.44
C LYS A 222 -15.45 21.88 4.82
N MET A 223 -14.54 22.75 5.21
CA MET A 223 -13.93 22.76 6.55
C MET A 223 -15.01 22.83 7.62
N LEU A 224 -14.73 22.19 8.74
CA LEU A 224 -15.56 22.19 9.95
C LEU A 224 -14.83 22.95 11.06
N ALA A 225 -15.57 23.37 12.10
CA ALA A 225 -15.03 24.00 13.29
C ALA A 225 -15.70 23.47 14.56
N GLY A 226 -15.04 23.67 15.71
CA GLY A 226 -15.55 23.29 17.02
C GLY A 226 -16.03 21.85 17.08
N LYS A 227 -17.13 21.62 17.79
CA LYS A 227 -17.71 20.29 18.05
C LYS A 227 -17.95 19.46 16.77
N ALA A 228 -18.40 20.11 15.69
CA ALA A 228 -18.64 19.41 14.42
C ALA A 228 -17.35 18.82 13.80
N LEU A 229 -16.21 19.50 13.97
CA LEU A 229 -14.91 18.97 13.56
C LEU A 229 -14.48 17.79 14.44
N GLU A 230 -14.62 17.93 15.74
CA GLU A 230 -14.26 16.88 16.72
C GLU A 230 -15.08 15.60 16.49
N GLU A 231 -16.37 15.71 16.30
CA GLU A 231 -17.25 14.56 15.97
C GLU A 231 -16.85 13.91 14.65
N TRP A 232 -16.55 14.71 13.62
CA TRP A 232 -16.13 14.18 12.33
C TRP A 232 -14.78 13.46 12.43
N LEU A 233 -13.80 14.03 13.14
CA LEU A 233 -12.50 13.39 13.37
C LEU A 233 -12.64 12.09 14.17
N THR A 234 -13.46 12.07 15.23
CA THR A 234 -13.74 10.89 16.02
C THR A 234 -14.34 9.78 15.17
N LYS A 235 -15.36 10.08 14.35
CA LYS A 235 -15.95 9.12 13.42
C LYS A 235 -14.92 8.60 12.41
N ARG A 236 -14.05 9.45 11.86
CA ARG A 236 -13.02 9.05 10.91
C ARG A 236 -11.98 8.10 11.54
N GLN A 237 -11.70 8.24 12.83
CA GLN A 237 -10.80 7.36 13.58
C GLN A 237 -11.39 5.98 13.91
N THR A 238 -12.67 5.75 13.67
CA THR A 238 -13.34 4.45 13.95
C THR A 238 -12.61 3.28 13.29
N VAL A 239 -12.04 3.46 12.08
CA VAL A 239 -11.25 2.43 11.40
C VAL A 239 -10.00 2.04 12.20
N ASN A 240 -9.26 3.02 12.72
CA ASN A 240 -8.06 2.76 13.53
C ASN A 240 -8.43 2.11 14.88
N LEU A 241 -9.55 2.53 15.50
CA LEU A 241 -10.05 1.95 16.73
C LEU A 241 -10.46 0.48 16.54
N PHE A 242 -11.09 0.16 15.41
CA PHE A 242 -11.46 -1.20 15.04
C PHE A 242 -10.24 -2.14 15.08
N TYR A 243 -9.13 -1.75 14.45
CA TYR A 243 -7.90 -2.55 14.46
C TYR A 243 -7.21 -2.58 15.82
N ARG A 244 -7.19 -1.46 16.54
CA ARG A 244 -6.62 -1.43 17.89
C ARG A 244 -7.32 -2.42 18.83
N ARG A 245 -8.65 -2.54 18.76
CA ARG A 245 -9.43 -3.52 19.54
C ARG A 245 -9.10 -4.96 19.14
N ALA A 246 -8.68 -5.18 17.90
CA ALA A 246 -8.21 -6.47 17.42
C ALA A 246 -6.73 -6.76 17.76
N GLY A 247 -6.08 -5.92 18.57
CA GLY A 247 -4.68 -6.09 18.95
C GLY A 247 -3.69 -5.74 17.82
N TYR A 248 -4.10 -4.87 16.87
CA TYR A 248 -3.20 -4.27 15.90
C TYR A 248 -2.65 -2.96 16.49
N THR A 249 -1.35 -2.90 16.75
CA THR A 249 -0.72 -1.75 17.42
C THR A 249 -0.37 -0.61 16.46
N ASP A 250 -0.01 -0.93 15.21
CA ASP A 250 0.63 -0.03 14.26
C ASP A 250 -0.17 0.09 12.96
N VAL A 251 -1.47 0.41 13.09
CA VAL A 251 -2.38 0.61 11.95
C VAL A 251 -2.98 2.00 12.00
N HIS A 252 -2.64 2.81 11.00
CA HIS A 252 -3.18 4.15 10.76
C HIS A 252 -3.72 4.21 9.34
N VAL A 253 -5.03 4.04 9.16
CA VAL A 253 -5.67 3.92 7.83
C VAL A 253 -6.95 4.76 7.71
N SER A 254 -7.01 5.87 8.44
CA SER A 254 -8.20 6.74 8.50
C SER A 254 -8.27 7.79 7.38
N THR A 255 -7.23 7.90 6.53
CA THR A 255 -7.12 8.93 5.50
C THR A 255 -7.43 8.36 4.12
N LYS A 256 -8.26 9.07 3.33
CA LYS A 256 -8.58 8.68 1.94
C LYS A 256 -7.33 8.65 1.06
N ASN A 257 -7.35 7.82 0.02
CA ASN A 257 -6.37 7.83 -1.06
C ASN A 257 -6.85 8.74 -2.20
N TYR A 258 -5.94 9.43 -2.86
CA TYR A 258 -6.19 10.40 -3.93
C TYR A 258 -5.46 9.99 -5.22
N PRO A 259 -5.88 10.50 -6.41
CA PRO A 259 -7.02 11.41 -6.65
C PRO A 259 -8.38 10.73 -6.45
N ILE A 260 -9.43 11.56 -6.18
CA ILE A 260 -10.83 11.13 -6.10
C ILE A 260 -11.60 11.90 -7.17
N TYR A 261 -11.91 11.24 -8.28
CA TYR A 261 -12.39 11.90 -9.48
C TYR A 261 -13.83 12.42 -9.34
N TYR A 262 -14.73 11.67 -8.69
CA TYR A 262 -16.12 12.13 -8.51
C TYR A 262 -16.23 13.35 -7.60
N LEU A 263 -15.21 13.63 -6.79
CA LEU A 263 -15.10 14.84 -5.97
C LEU A 263 -14.25 15.93 -6.63
N ARG A 264 -13.60 15.63 -7.76
CA ARG A 264 -12.62 16.50 -8.45
C ARG A 264 -11.48 16.93 -7.50
N GLN A 265 -10.94 15.96 -6.74
CA GLN A 265 -9.91 16.20 -5.73
C GLN A 265 -8.64 15.43 -6.07
N GLU A 266 -7.57 16.15 -6.35
CA GLU A 266 -6.22 15.60 -6.56
C GLU A 266 -5.49 15.30 -5.23
N GLY A 267 -5.96 15.86 -4.13
CA GLY A 267 -5.43 15.69 -2.78
C GLY A 267 -6.46 16.04 -1.72
N PRO A 268 -6.12 15.95 -0.43
CA PRO A 268 -7.03 16.28 0.66
C PRO A 268 -7.39 17.75 0.66
N VAL A 269 -8.70 18.05 0.65
CA VAL A 269 -9.25 19.42 0.73
C VAL A 269 -10.33 19.50 1.81
N GLY A 270 -10.71 20.71 2.21
CA GLY A 270 -11.76 20.95 3.19
C GLY A 270 -11.48 20.18 4.49
N ARG A 271 -12.50 19.45 5.01
CA ARG A 271 -12.38 18.68 6.26
C ARG A 271 -11.38 17.53 6.19
N ASP A 272 -11.15 16.92 5.04
CA ASP A 272 -10.13 15.86 4.90
C ASP A 272 -8.71 16.43 5.12
N ARG A 273 -8.45 17.71 4.77
CA ARG A 273 -7.18 18.40 5.05
C ARG A 273 -6.99 18.73 6.54
N GLN A 274 -8.07 18.71 7.34
CA GLN A 274 -8.03 18.96 8.78
C GLN A 274 -7.58 17.76 9.60
N MET A 275 -7.37 16.59 8.97
CA MET A 275 -6.76 15.44 9.62
C MET A 275 -5.28 15.70 9.87
N ARG A 276 -4.99 16.31 11.02
CA ARG A 276 -3.64 16.70 11.43
C ARG A 276 -3.31 16.17 12.81
N ASP A 277 -2.07 15.81 12.97
CA ASP A 277 -1.51 15.49 14.28
C ASP A 277 -1.67 16.69 15.23
N PRO A 278 -2.20 16.50 16.43
CA PRO A 278 -2.51 17.61 17.33
C PRO A 278 -1.26 18.34 17.84
N VAL A 279 -0.10 17.68 17.85
CA VAL A 279 1.17 18.24 18.34
C VAL A 279 1.96 18.84 17.19
N THR A 280 2.28 18.02 16.18
CA THR A 280 3.16 18.42 15.07
C THR A 280 2.45 19.24 14.00
N LYS A 281 1.10 19.30 14.03
CA LYS A 281 0.25 19.94 13.01
C LYS A 281 0.45 19.38 11.59
N LYS A 282 1.27 18.36 11.43
CA LYS A 282 1.47 17.66 10.14
C LYS A 282 0.23 16.88 9.74
N PHE A 283 -0.02 16.76 8.45
CA PHE A 283 -1.10 15.92 7.93
C PHE A 283 -0.85 14.46 8.29
N ILE A 284 -1.89 13.80 8.78
CA ILE A 284 -1.85 12.38 9.13
C ILE A 284 -2.01 11.57 7.83
N SER A 285 -0.96 10.91 7.39
CA SER A 285 -1.01 9.95 6.27
C SER A 285 -1.26 8.52 6.80
N ASN A 286 -1.80 7.66 5.94
CA ASN A 286 -1.88 6.24 6.26
C ASN A 286 -0.49 5.66 6.48
N LYS A 287 -0.34 4.81 7.51
CA LYS A 287 0.89 4.10 7.84
C LYS A 287 0.54 2.74 8.43
N VAL A 288 1.21 1.71 7.97
CA VAL A 288 1.12 0.33 8.48
C VAL A 288 2.48 -0.33 8.40
N THR A 289 2.65 -1.45 9.08
CA THR A 289 3.84 -2.31 8.95
C THR A 289 3.55 -3.46 7.99
N THR A 290 4.58 -4.08 7.41
CA THR A 290 4.39 -5.30 6.62
C THR A 290 3.89 -6.45 7.47
N ASP A 291 4.28 -6.48 8.74
CA ASP A 291 3.87 -7.50 9.71
C ASP A 291 2.36 -7.45 9.97
N GLN A 292 1.82 -6.26 10.31
CA GLN A 292 0.37 -6.09 10.52
C GLN A 292 -0.43 -6.35 9.23
N THR A 293 0.17 -6.04 8.07
CA THR A 293 -0.46 -6.29 6.77
C THR A 293 -0.47 -7.78 6.43
N ALA A 294 0.63 -8.49 6.71
CA ALA A 294 0.70 -9.94 6.56
C ALA A 294 -0.30 -10.64 7.50
N ARG A 295 -0.42 -10.19 8.76
CA ARG A 295 -1.42 -10.67 9.70
C ARG A 295 -2.84 -10.53 9.15
N LEU A 296 -3.19 -9.38 8.58
CA LEU A 296 -4.51 -9.13 8.03
C LEU A 296 -4.84 -10.08 6.88
N MET A 297 -3.90 -10.27 5.95
CA MET A 297 -4.04 -11.22 4.84
C MET A 297 -4.15 -12.66 5.35
N TYR A 298 -3.29 -13.06 6.29
CA TYR A 298 -3.34 -14.34 6.96
C TYR A 298 -4.73 -14.62 7.58
N GLU A 299 -5.28 -13.69 8.35
CA GLU A 299 -6.57 -13.85 9.01
C GLU A 299 -7.73 -13.98 8.01
N ILE A 300 -7.66 -13.33 6.85
CA ILE A 300 -8.62 -13.52 5.76
C ILE A 300 -8.54 -14.96 5.22
N TYR A 301 -7.35 -15.42 4.87
CA TYR A 301 -7.19 -16.71 4.18
C TYR A 301 -7.30 -17.92 5.10
N THR A 302 -7.02 -17.77 6.40
CA THR A 302 -7.29 -18.79 7.43
C THR A 302 -8.71 -18.74 7.97
N ARG A 303 -9.59 -17.91 7.40
CA ARG A 303 -11.01 -17.77 7.79
C ARG A 303 -11.21 -17.25 9.22
N ARG A 304 -10.22 -16.55 9.77
CA ARG A 304 -10.21 -15.99 11.13
C ARG A 304 -10.67 -14.53 11.19
N SER A 305 -10.78 -13.85 10.05
CA SER A 305 -11.22 -12.44 9.99
C SER A 305 -12.65 -12.29 10.56
N ILE A 306 -13.49 -11.46 10.02
CA ILE A 306 -14.83 -11.12 10.58
C ILE A 306 -15.70 -12.36 10.81
N SER A 307 -15.79 -13.23 9.78
CA SER A 307 -16.49 -14.52 9.80
C SER A 307 -15.95 -15.39 8.66
N ARG A 308 -16.26 -16.70 8.69
CA ARG A 308 -15.91 -17.59 7.58
C ARG A 308 -16.48 -17.08 6.24
N GLN A 309 -17.76 -16.67 6.23
CA GLN A 309 -18.43 -16.16 5.04
C GLN A 309 -17.78 -14.86 4.53
N ALA A 310 -17.58 -13.87 5.41
CA ALA A 310 -16.91 -12.62 5.06
C ALA A 310 -15.49 -12.85 4.55
N SER A 311 -14.72 -13.72 5.20
CA SER A 311 -13.36 -14.08 4.77
C SER A 311 -13.36 -14.73 3.38
N THR A 312 -14.32 -15.61 3.09
CA THR A 312 -14.48 -16.21 1.75
C THR A 312 -14.77 -15.15 0.68
N ARG A 313 -15.67 -14.21 0.98
CA ARG A 313 -15.99 -13.11 0.07
C ARG A 313 -14.79 -12.18 -0.16
N MET A 314 -14.05 -11.84 0.89
CA MET A 314 -12.83 -11.04 0.79
C MET A 314 -11.75 -11.74 -0.04
N ALA A 315 -11.51 -13.03 0.20
CA ALA A 315 -10.55 -13.82 -0.59
C ALA A 315 -10.93 -13.85 -2.09
N TYR A 316 -12.22 -14.00 -2.40
CA TYR A 316 -12.73 -13.92 -3.77
C TYR A 316 -12.43 -12.56 -4.42
N LEU A 317 -12.67 -11.45 -3.72
CA LEU A 317 -12.40 -10.09 -4.22
C LEU A 317 -10.90 -9.81 -4.44
N LEU A 318 -10.02 -10.54 -3.74
CA LEU A 318 -8.56 -10.40 -3.83
C LEU A 318 -7.94 -11.30 -4.91
N THR A 319 -8.68 -12.29 -5.43
CA THR A 319 -8.16 -13.26 -6.41
C THR A 319 -7.74 -12.57 -7.71
N ARG A 320 -6.55 -12.94 -8.23
CA ARG A 320 -5.97 -12.45 -9.48
C ARG A 320 -5.78 -13.61 -10.45
N ASP A 321 -6.03 -13.36 -11.73
CA ASP A 321 -5.69 -14.26 -12.81
C ASP A 321 -4.25 -13.99 -13.25
N LEU A 322 -3.38 -14.99 -13.11
CA LEU A 322 -1.97 -14.88 -13.50
C LEU A 322 -1.72 -15.22 -14.98
N ASN A 323 -2.77 -15.56 -15.75
CA ASN A 323 -2.61 -15.82 -17.17
C ASN A 323 -2.21 -14.55 -17.93
N PRO A 324 -1.01 -14.51 -18.56
CA PRO A 324 -0.54 -13.33 -19.29
C PRO A 324 -1.45 -12.91 -20.45
N GLN A 325 -2.22 -13.83 -21.03
CA GLN A 325 -3.20 -13.53 -22.09
C GLN A 325 -4.41 -12.74 -21.55
N VAL A 326 -4.63 -12.81 -20.23
CA VAL A 326 -5.71 -12.10 -19.54
C VAL A 326 -5.19 -10.77 -18.98
N TRP A 327 -4.19 -10.82 -18.08
CA TRP A 327 -3.78 -9.62 -17.35
C TRP A 327 -3.06 -8.57 -18.21
N LYS A 328 -2.34 -8.96 -19.28
CA LYS A 328 -1.68 -8.00 -20.19
C LYS A 328 -2.66 -7.15 -21.00
N LYS A 329 -3.92 -7.57 -21.12
CA LYS A 329 -4.97 -6.79 -21.80
C LYS A 329 -5.61 -5.74 -20.90
N ASP A 330 -5.37 -5.81 -19.59
CA ASP A 330 -5.91 -4.86 -18.61
C ASP A 330 -4.75 -4.17 -17.87
N PRO A 331 -4.43 -2.92 -18.20
CA PRO A 331 -3.35 -2.18 -17.56
C PRO A 331 -3.59 -1.90 -16.06
N THR A 332 -4.80 -2.16 -15.57
CA THR A 332 -5.17 -1.94 -14.17
C THR A 332 -5.15 -3.22 -13.32
N ASN A 333 -4.75 -4.34 -13.89
CA ASN A 333 -4.87 -5.68 -13.29
C ASN A 333 -4.12 -5.89 -11.96
N GLY A 334 -3.05 -5.12 -11.70
CA GLY A 334 -2.22 -5.26 -10.51
C GLY A 334 -1.37 -6.55 -10.47
N VAL A 335 -1.05 -7.15 -11.63
CA VAL A 335 -0.13 -8.29 -11.80
C VAL A 335 1.19 -7.81 -12.42
N GLY A 336 1.13 -7.06 -13.53
CA GLY A 336 2.32 -6.53 -14.20
C GLY A 336 3.16 -5.64 -13.29
N GLY A 337 4.47 -5.92 -13.18
CA GLY A 337 5.40 -5.22 -12.31
C GLY A 337 5.24 -5.51 -10.81
N PHE A 338 4.40 -6.49 -10.43
CA PHE A 338 4.09 -6.87 -9.05
C PHE A 338 4.40 -8.34 -8.77
N LEU A 339 4.14 -8.81 -7.54
CA LEU A 339 4.55 -10.15 -7.08
C LEU A 339 4.00 -11.29 -7.94
N GLY A 340 2.82 -11.11 -8.55
CA GLY A 340 2.18 -12.15 -9.37
C GLY A 340 2.82 -12.40 -10.72
N GLU A 341 3.56 -11.43 -11.30
CA GLU A 341 3.99 -11.48 -12.70
C GLU A 341 4.91 -12.66 -13.03
N SER A 342 5.81 -13.01 -12.13
CA SER A 342 6.83 -14.03 -12.35
C SER A 342 6.41 -15.44 -11.88
N LEU A 343 5.23 -15.54 -11.28
CA LEU A 343 4.74 -16.79 -10.71
C LEU A 343 4.09 -17.68 -11.77
N PRO A 344 4.05 -19.01 -11.55
CA PRO A 344 3.32 -19.92 -12.42
C PRO A 344 1.84 -19.59 -12.50
N THR A 345 1.21 -19.84 -13.65
CA THR A 345 -0.20 -19.55 -13.87
C THR A 345 -1.16 -20.56 -13.21
N ASN A 346 -0.65 -21.72 -12.84
CA ASN A 346 -1.39 -22.81 -12.22
C ASN A 346 -1.28 -22.83 -10.68
N ILE A 347 -1.37 -21.65 -10.07
CA ILE A 347 -1.40 -21.50 -8.60
C ILE A 347 -2.59 -20.63 -8.20
N TYR A 348 -2.97 -20.68 -6.92
CA TYR A 348 -3.86 -19.69 -6.36
C TYR A 348 -3.07 -18.44 -5.94
N PHE A 349 -3.52 -17.29 -6.39
CA PHE A 349 -2.92 -16.00 -6.07
C PHE A 349 -3.99 -14.96 -5.74
N GLY A 350 -3.92 -14.42 -4.54
CA GLY A 350 -4.80 -13.33 -4.12
C GLY A 350 -3.99 -12.19 -3.54
N SER A 351 -4.17 -10.96 -4.05
CA SER A 351 -3.33 -9.83 -3.63
C SER A 351 -4.01 -8.49 -3.57
N LYS A 352 -3.37 -7.56 -2.86
CA LYS A 352 -3.65 -6.13 -2.93
C LYS A 352 -2.37 -5.35 -3.16
N VAL A 353 -2.34 -4.64 -4.28
CA VAL A 353 -1.23 -3.76 -4.66
C VAL A 353 -1.45 -2.34 -4.17
N GLY A 354 -0.34 -1.62 -3.99
CA GLY A 354 -0.28 -0.19 -3.75
C GLY A 354 0.84 0.45 -4.55
N TYR A 355 0.59 1.59 -5.18
CA TYR A 355 1.55 2.26 -6.02
C TYR A 355 1.44 3.76 -5.94
N THR A 356 2.57 4.44 -5.97
CA THR A 356 2.73 5.89 -6.19
C THR A 356 4.01 6.14 -6.96
N SER A 357 4.26 7.37 -7.39
CA SER A 357 5.54 7.76 -7.98
C SER A 357 6.75 7.64 -7.05
N LYS A 358 6.56 7.24 -5.79
CA LYS A 358 7.61 7.14 -4.77
C LYS A 358 7.61 5.79 -4.02
N SER A 359 6.70 4.88 -4.37
CA SER A 359 6.60 3.62 -3.63
C SER A 359 5.85 2.55 -4.42
N ARG A 360 6.21 1.28 -4.20
CA ARG A 360 5.54 0.08 -4.69
C ARG A 360 5.31 -0.86 -3.52
N GLN A 361 4.08 -1.29 -3.31
CA GLN A 361 3.65 -2.07 -2.16
C GLN A 361 2.78 -3.23 -2.62
N GLU A 362 2.91 -4.39 -2.00
CA GLU A 362 1.96 -5.47 -2.21
C GLU A 362 1.92 -6.39 -0.99
N VAL A 363 0.75 -6.97 -0.75
CA VAL A 363 0.54 -8.12 0.09
C VAL A 363 -0.18 -9.19 -0.73
N ALA A 364 0.33 -10.41 -0.69
CA ALA A 364 -0.21 -11.54 -1.44
C ALA A 364 -0.33 -12.80 -0.58
N PHE A 365 -1.36 -13.60 -0.86
CA PHE A 365 -1.49 -14.99 -0.45
C PHE A 365 -1.23 -15.88 -1.66
N ILE A 366 -0.34 -16.85 -1.51
CA ILE A 366 0.11 -17.75 -2.55
C ILE A 366 -0.10 -19.20 -2.08
N ARG A 367 -0.67 -20.04 -2.97
CA ARG A 367 -0.86 -21.46 -2.72
C ARG A 367 -0.64 -22.25 -4.01
N THR A 368 0.27 -23.21 -3.99
CA THR A 368 0.46 -24.17 -5.09
C THR A 368 -0.70 -25.18 -5.09
N LEU A 369 -1.02 -25.76 -6.26
CA LEU A 369 -2.13 -26.73 -6.37
C LEU A 369 -1.88 -28.02 -5.60
N ASP A 370 -0.62 -28.41 -5.44
CA ASP A 370 -0.16 -29.58 -4.68
C ASP A 370 0.10 -29.27 -3.19
N ASP A 371 -0.25 -28.08 -2.73
CA ASP A 371 -0.07 -27.61 -1.36
C ASP A 371 1.37 -27.66 -0.83
N LYS A 372 2.37 -27.75 -1.71
CA LYS A 372 3.78 -27.74 -1.31
C LYS A 372 4.17 -26.40 -0.69
N ALA A 373 3.64 -25.30 -1.20
CA ALA A 373 3.85 -23.97 -0.67
C ALA A 373 2.50 -23.27 -0.45
N ILE A 374 2.26 -22.85 0.80
CA ILE A 374 1.12 -22.02 1.20
C ILE A 374 1.66 -20.92 2.10
N TYR A 375 1.65 -19.67 1.63
CA TYR A 375 2.26 -18.57 2.38
C TYR A 375 1.64 -17.22 2.10
N VAL A 376 1.87 -16.27 3.02
CA VAL A 376 1.63 -14.85 2.84
C VAL A 376 2.95 -14.14 2.65
N LEU A 377 3.04 -13.31 1.63
CA LEU A 377 4.19 -12.44 1.35
C LEU A 377 3.73 -11.00 1.32
N THR A 378 4.38 -10.14 2.11
CA THR A 378 4.19 -8.69 2.08
C THR A 378 5.51 -8.02 1.77
N VAL A 379 5.54 -7.17 0.73
CA VAL A 379 6.72 -6.41 0.32
C VAL A 379 6.34 -4.95 0.17
N PHE A 380 7.04 -4.06 0.88
CA PHE A 380 6.91 -2.61 0.78
C PHE A 380 8.25 -1.99 0.41
N GLY A 381 8.31 -1.31 -0.73
CA GLY A 381 9.42 -0.47 -1.16
C GLY A 381 9.01 1.00 -1.20
N THR A 382 9.60 1.82 -0.35
CA THR A 382 9.18 3.22 -0.12
C THR A 382 10.10 4.26 -0.76
N ASP A 383 10.88 3.87 -1.77
CA ASP A 383 11.71 4.74 -2.57
C ASP A 383 11.28 4.74 -4.06
N ARG A 384 11.75 5.77 -4.79
CA ARG A 384 11.51 5.90 -6.23
C ARG A 384 12.12 4.76 -7.05
N ALA A 385 13.22 4.18 -6.60
CA ALA A 385 13.83 3.03 -7.26
C ALA A 385 12.83 1.88 -7.36
N TYR A 386 12.13 1.56 -6.26
CA TYR A 386 11.06 0.55 -6.26
C TYR A 386 9.86 0.97 -7.10
N ALA A 387 9.44 2.25 -7.00
CA ALA A 387 8.32 2.76 -7.79
C ALA A 387 8.57 2.61 -9.29
N ASN A 388 9.76 2.96 -9.74
CA ASN A 388 10.12 2.99 -11.15
C ASN A 388 10.50 1.60 -11.72
N SER A 389 10.69 0.59 -10.87
CA SER A 389 11.07 -0.76 -11.32
C SER A 389 9.86 -1.68 -11.41
N GLU A 390 9.56 -2.14 -12.61
CA GLU A 390 8.60 -3.23 -12.83
C GLU A 390 9.24 -4.63 -12.70
N LYS A 391 10.54 -4.70 -12.41
CA LYS A 391 11.29 -5.99 -12.38
C LYS A 391 11.58 -6.48 -10.97
N ILE A 392 11.78 -5.58 -10.00
CA ILE A 392 12.26 -5.99 -8.67
C ILE A 392 11.22 -6.82 -7.91
N PHE A 393 9.94 -6.42 -7.89
CA PHE A 393 8.91 -7.18 -7.18
C PHE A 393 8.71 -8.58 -7.79
N PRO A 394 8.60 -8.74 -9.13
CA PRO A 394 8.63 -10.05 -9.77
C PRO A 394 9.86 -10.89 -9.39
N ALA A 395 11.06 -10.31 -9.39
CA ALA A 395 12.29 -11.02 -9.06
C ALA A 395 12.31 -11.52 -7.59
N LEU A 396 11.93 -10.64 -6.63
CA LEU A 396 11.80 -11.01 -5.23
C LEU A 396 10.77 -12.12 -5.02
N SER A 397 9.61 -12.00 -5.68
CA SER A 397 8.54 -12.99 -5.60
C SER A 397 8.97 -14.35 -6.17
N ARG A 398 9.66 -14.35 -7.30
CA ARG A 398 10.16 -15.59 -7.93
C ARG A 398 11.17 -16.30 -7.04
N LEU A 399 12.15 -15.60 -6.51
CA LEU A 399 13.14 -16.17 -5.58
C LEU A 399 12.43 -16.80 -4.38
N ILE A 400 11.55 -16.04 -3.71
CA ILE A 400 10.83 -16.54 -2.53
C ILE A 400 9.95 -17.74 -2.87
N TYR A 401 9.24 -17.70 -4.00
CA TYR A 401 8.41 -18.81 -4.47
C TYR A 401 9.23 -20.08 -4.65
N ASP A 402 10.35 -20.01 -5.36
CA ASP A 402 11.22 -21.17 -5.62
C ASP A 402 11.75 -21.77 -4.31
N ARG A 403 12.13 -20.93 -3.34
CA ARG A 403 12.59 -21.38 -2.02
C ARG A 403 11.46 -22.00 -1.20
N MET A 404 10.26 -21.41 -1.23
CA MET A 404 9.09 -21.94 -0.52
C MET A 404 8.65 -23.29 -1.09
N VAL A 405 8.68 -23.49 -2.41
CA VAL A 405 8.40 -24.78 -3.05
C VAL A 405 9.47 -25.81 -2.72
N ALA A 406 10.75 -25.43 -2.76
CA ALA A 406 11.87 -26.33 -2.37
C ALA A 406 11.74 -26.78 -0.91
N ARG A 407 11.45 -25.85 0.02
CA ARG A 407 11.16 -26.14 1.43
C ARG A 407 9.99 -27.12 1.60
N GLY A 408 8.96 -26.99 0.78
CA GLY A 408 7.78 -27.85 0.81
C GLY A 408 8.03 -29.28 0.34
N ASN A 409 9.14 -29.53 -0.35
CA ASN A 409 9.58 -30.83 -0.78
C ASN A 409 10.45 -31.59 0.26
N THR A 410 10.90 -30.89 1.31
CA THR A 410 11.63 -31.52 2.41
C THR A 410 10.62 -32.20 3.32
N PRO A 411 10.84 -33.51 3.65
CA PRO A 411 9.91 -34.31 4.45
C PRO A 411 9.76 -33.80 5.89
#